data_6f836d78a46daa299a8198db91a68f5c
#
_entry.id   6f836d78a46daa299a8198db91a68f5c
#
_cell.length_a   1.000
_cell.length_b   1.000
_cell.length_c   1.000
_cell.angle_alpha   90.00
_cell.angle_beta   90.00
_cell.angle_gamma   90.00
#
_symmetry.space_group_name_H-M   'P 1'
#
loop_
_entity.id
_entity.type
_entity.pdbx_description
1 polymer ?
#
loop_
_entity_poly.entity_id
_entity_poly.type
_entity_poly.pdbx_seq_one_letter_code
_entity_poly.pdbx_strand_id
1 'polypeptide(L)'
;MQIRFNWVSSLMAVIILWGFAIACIASDQAAVDFALGKSWVTQNFTWLYIGTQDVWCLFLIYLAFSRFADIKLGADDEKPRYNDFTWFSMLFTCGVAVGLYVFGVQEPLYFYRIRSDYLGFSSIPDKTNVDNDAQRAQQAIFMAVYHWGIHGWVPYILLALLIGVVSFRWGMPMTIR
;
A
#
# COMPACT_ATOMS: atom_id res chain seq x y z
N MET A 1 -14.92 27.92 4.78
CA MET A 1 -13.69 27.57 4.01
C MET A 1 -14.11 27.52 2.53
N GLN A 2 -13.74 28.53 1.72
CA GLN A 2 -14.06 28.50 0.29
C GLN A 2 -12.99 27.69 -0.43
N ILE A 3 -13.36 26.53 -0.94
CA ILE A 3 -12.51 25.75 -1.83
C ILE A 3 -12.41 26.53 -3.13
N ARG A 4 -11.28 27.21 -3.35
CA ARG A 4 -11.00 27.83 -4.66
C ARG A 4 -10.62 26.71 -5.64
N PHE A 5 -11.59 26.22 -6.36
CA PHE A 5 -11.37 25.25 -7.40
C PHE A 5 -10.64 25.92 -8.57
N ASN A 6 -9.38 25.52 -8.80
CA ASN A 6 -8.65 26.01 -9.96
C ASN A 6 -9.07 25.19 -11.20
N TRP A 7 -10.09 25.65 -11.88
CA TRP A 7 -10.67 24.96 -13.04
C TRP A 7 -9.64 24.74 -14.17
N VAL A 8 -8.61 25.61 -14.30
CA VAL A 8 -7.57 25.46 -15.31
C VAL A 8 -6.68 24.23 -15.04
N SER A 9 -6.19 24.10 -13.80
CA SER A 9 -5.37 22.93 -13.44
C SER A 9 -6.17 21.64 -13.47
N SER A 10 -7.44 21.67 -13.08
CA SER A 10 -8.32 20.50 -13.16
C SER A 10 -8.61 20.10 -14.60
N LEU A 11 -8.86 21.09 -15.48
CA LEU A 11 -9.06 20.82 -16.91
C LEU A 11 -7.80 20.24 -17.55
N MET A 12 -6.63 20.82 -17.25
CA MET A 12 -5.36 20.28 -17.72
C MET A 12 -5.11 18.84 -17.25
N ALA A 13 -5.39 18.54 -15.98
CA ALA A 13 -5.25 17.18 -15.45
C ALA A 13 -6.19 16.20 -16.18
N VAL A 14 -7.43 16.59 -16.42
CA VAL A 14 -8.39 15.79 -17.19
C VAL A 14 -7.91 15.56 -18.62
N ILE A 15 -7.44 16.59 -19.31
CA ILE A 15 -6.93 16.48 -20.68
C ILE A 15 -5.72 15.54 -20.75
N ILE A 16 -4.79 15.66 -19.80
CA ILE A 16 -3.59 14.79 -19.73
C ILE A 16 -4.01 13.34 -19.49
N LEU A 17 -4.90 13.10 -18.52
CA LEU A 17 -5.36 11.75 -18.18
C LEU A 17 -6.13 11.10 -19.35
N TRP A 18 -7.02 11.85 -19.99
CA TRP A 18 -7.77 11.35 -21.15
C TRP A 18 -6.87 11.14 -22.37
N GLY A 19 -5.96 12.08 -22.65
CA GLY A 19 -5.00 11.94 -23.73
C GLY A 19 -4.12 10.70 -23.54
N PHE A 20 -3.65 10.46 -22.31
CA PHE A 20 -2.90 9.26 -21.95
C PHE A 20 -3.75 7.98 -22.11
N ALA A 21 -4.98 7.97 -21.62
CA ALA A 21 -5.88 6.83 -21.73
C ALA A 21 -6.18 6.50 -23.21
N ILE A 22 -6.47 7.49 -24.03
CA ILE A 22 -6.70 7.33 -25.48
C ILE A 22 -5.45 6.77 -26.16
N ALA A 23 -4.27 7.33 -25.87
CA ALA A 23 -3.01 6.83 -26.42
C ALA A 23 -2.77 5.34 -26.06
N CYS A 24 -3.07 4.95 -24.82
CA CYS A 24 -2.95 3.56 -24.39
C CYS A 24 -3.95 2.63 -25.11
N ILE A 25 -5.20 3.07 -25.32
CA ILE A 25 -6.24 2.27 -25.96
C ILE A 25 -5.98 2.17 -27.49
N ALA A 26 -5.47 3.23 -28.10
CA ALA A 26 -5.21 3.29 -29.53
C ALA A 26 -3.93 2.58 -29.97
N SER A 27 -3.12 2.09 -29.05
CA SER A 27 -1.83 1.47 -29.34
C SER A 27 -1.74 0.06 -28.77
N ASP A 28 -1.73 -0.95 -29.63
CA ASP A 28 -1.48 -2.33 -29.23
C ASP A 28 -0.09 -2.51 -28.61
N GLN A 29 0.85 -1.64 -28.96
CA GLN A 29 2.22 -1.66 -28.44
C GLN A 29 2.32 -1.08 -27.02
N ALA A 30 1.42 -0.18 -26.62
CA ALA A 30 1.50 0.49 -25.33
C ALA A 30 1.50 -0.50 -24.14
N ALA A 31 0.69 -1.55 -24.21
CA ALA A 31 0.65 -2.57 -23.16
C ALA A 31 2.01 -3.29 -23.00
N VAL A 32 2.67 -3.55 -24.11
CA VAL A 32 4.00 -4.19 -24.15
C VAL A 32 5.05 -3.23 -23.57
N ASP A 33 5.03 -1.98 -23.99
CA ASP A 33 5.98 -0.95 -23.54
C ASP A 33 5.84 -0.69 -22.03
N PHE A 34 4.61 -0.63 -21.52
CA PHE A 34 4.36 -0.54 -20.07
C PHE A 34 4.82 -1.78 -19.31
N ALA A 35 4.62 -2.99 -19.86
CA ALA A 35 5.11 -4.21 -19.25
C ALA A 35 6.65 -4.24 -19.18
N LEU A 36 7.31 -3.82 -20.25
CA LEU A 36 8.77 -3.68 -20.29
C LEU A 36 9.27 -2.63 -19.31
N GLY A 37 8.64 -1.45 -19.27
CA GLY A 37 8.96 -0.40 -18.32
C GLY A 37 8.79 -0.84 -16.87
N LYS A 38 7.68 -1.51 -16.55
CA LYS A 38 7.43 -2.11 -15.24
C LYS A 38 8.52 -3.12 -14.88
N SER A 39 8.86 -4.01 -15.82
CA SER A 39 9.89 -5.03 -15.61
C SER A 39 11.25 -4.39 -15.33
N TRP A 40 11.62 -3.38 -16.11
CA TRP A 40 12.85 -2.64 -15.89
C TRP A 40 12.90 -1.97 -14.52
N VAL A 41 11.84 -1.28 -14.12
CA VAL A 41 11.76 -0.63 -12.80
C VAL A 41 11.86 -1.67 -11.67
N THR A 42 11.09 -2.75 -11.75
CA THR A 42 11.13 -3.79 -10.72
C THR A 42 12.49 -4.46 -10.63
N GLN A 43 13.15 -4.75 -11.74
CA GLN A 43 14.48 -5.40 -11.71
C GLN A 43 15.57 -4.48 -11.14
N ASN A 44 15.52 -3.18 -11.44
CA ASN A 44 16.58 -2.26 -11.04
C ASN A 44 16.34 -1.60 -9.67
N PHE A 45 15.09 -1.44 -9.24
CA PHE A 45 14.74 -0.68 -8.03
C PHE A 45 14.10 -1.52 -6.91
N THR A 46 14.00 -2.84 -7.04
CA THR A 46 13.46 -3.70 -5.96
C THR A 46 14.18 -3.47 -4.63
N TRP A 47 15.50 -3.34 -4.65
CA TRP A 47 16.29 -3.06 -3.45
C TRP A 47 15.90 -1.74 -2.77
N LEU A 48 15.57 -0.71 -3.58
CA LEU A 48 15.16 0.60 -3.08
C LEU A 48 13.78 0.50 -2.41
N TYR A 49 12.84 -0.20 -3.03
CA TYR A 49 11.49 -0.38 -2.44
C TYR A 49 11.58 -1.14 -1.12
N ILE A 50 12.28 -2.26 -1.09
CA ILE A 50 12.43 -3.06 0.13
C ILE A 50 13.19 -2.28 1.20
N GLY A 51 14.36 -1.73 0.87
CA GLY A 51 15.18 -0.99 1.81
C GLY A 51 14.47 0.25 2.39
N THR A 52 13.70 0.96 1.58
CA THR A 52 12.89 2.10 2.06
C THR A 52 11.83 1.64 3.04
N GLN A 53 11.15 0.53 2.77
CA GLN A 53 10.16 -0.06 3.68
C GLN A 53 10.79 -0.46 5.02
N ASP A 54 11.96 -1.09 4.98
CA ASP A 54 12.67 -1.49 6.20
C ASP A 54 13.08 -0.26 7.03
N VAL A 55 13.62 0.77 6.39
CA VAL A 55 13.97 2.04 7.06
C VAL A 55 12.74 2.69 7.68
N TRP A 56 11.61 2.73 6.99
CA TRP A 56 10.37 3.28 7.53
C TRP A 56 9.83 2.44 8.70
N CYS A 57 9.94 1.11 8.62
CA CYS A 57 9.54 0.22 9.71
C CYS A 57 10.38 0.50 10.96
N LEU A 58 11.70 0.55 10.83
CA LEU A 58 12.61 0.87 11.93
C LEU A 58 12.36 2.26 12.50
N PHE A 59 12.08 3.23 11.65
CA PHE A 59 11.73 4.60 12.06
C PHE A 59 10.43 4.63 12.87
N LEU A 60 9.39 3.91 12.45
CA LEU A 60 8.13 3.83 13.21
C LEU A 60 8.32 3.12 14.56
N ILE A 61 9.12 2.05 14.60
CA ILE A 61 9.49 1.39 15.84
C ILE A 61 10.24 2.35 16.77
N TYR A 62 11.22 3.09 16.24
CA TYR A 62 11.93 4.10 16.98
C TYR A 62 10.98 5.17 17.55
N LEU A 63 10.04 5.67 16.75
CA LEU A 63 9.03 6.64 17.22
C LEU A 63 8.19 6.09 18.36
N ALA A 64 7.74 4.84 18.25
CA ALA A 64 6.87 4.19 19.23
C ALA A 64 7.54 4.02 20.62
N PHE A 65 8.89 3.88 20.65
CA PHE A 65 9.65 3.72 21.90
C PHE A 65 10.46 4.96 22.29
N SER A 66 10.32 6.05 21.53
CA SER A 66 11.02 7.31 21.81
C SER A 66 10.18 8.26 22.67
N ARG A 67 10.79 9.34 23.11
CA ARG A 67 10.10 10.46 23.77
C ARG A 67 8.97 11.09 22.92
N PHE A 68 8.92 10.77 21.65
CA PHE A 68 7.90 11.29 20.73
C PHE A 68 6.60 10.47 20.77
N ALA A 69 6.59 9.30 21.41
CA ALA A 69 5.41 8.45 21.52
C ALA A 69 4.26 9.12 22.29
N ASP A 70 4.60 10.01 23.24
CA ASP A 70 3.61 10.72 24.06
C ASP A 70 3.03 11.97 23.38
N ILE A 71 3.51 12.35 22.19
CA ILE A 71 3.02 13.51 21.47
C ILE A 71 1.64 13.22 20.91
N LYS A 72 0.63 13.98 21.38
CA LYS A 72 -0.71 13.95 20.80
C LYS A 72 -0.72 14.58 19.42
N LEU A 73 -1.44 13.97 18.48
CA LEU A 73 -1.64 14.53 17.14
C LEU A 73 -2.56 15.77 17.17
N GLY A 74 -3.51 15.83 18.13
CA GLY A 74 -4.37 16.98 18.37
C GLY A 74 -3.80 17.96 19.37
N ALA A 75 -4.65 18.85 19.90
CA ALA A 75 -4.31 19.75 20.99
C ALA A 75 -4.01 18.98 22.29
N ASP A 76 -3.13 19.52 23.15
CA ASP A 76 -2.67 18.80 24.34
C ASP A 76 -3.81 18.54 25.36
N ASP A 77 -4.82 19.40 25.38
CA ASP A 77 -6.01 19.32 26.24
C ASP A 77 -7.19 18.59 25.58
N GLU A 78 -7.06 18.22 24.31
CA GLU A 78 -8.13 17.52 23.57
C GLU A 78 -8.34 16.11 24.13
N LYS A 79 -9.62 15.77 24.33
CA LYS A 79 -10.03 14.44 24.78
C LYS A 79 -10.46 13.60 23.58
N PRO A 80 -10.31 12.25 23.65
CA PRO A 80 -10.83 11.38 22.61
C PRO A 80 -12.31 11.62 22.35
N ARG A 81 -12.68 11.82 21.09
CA ARG A 81 -14.08 12.06 20.66
C ARG A 81 -14.95 10.81 20.75
N TYR A 82 -14.32 9.66 20.58
CA TYR A 82 -14.99 8.35 20.58
C TYR A 82 -14.43 7.47 21.68
N ASN A 83 -15.25 6.55 22.18
CA ASN A 83 -14.77 5.50 23.07
C ASN A 83 -13.94 4.48 22.27
N ASP A 84 -13.15 3.66 22.96
CA ASP A 84 -12.21 2.71 22.36
C ASP A 84 -12.90 1.71 21.43
N PHE A 85 -14.08 1.23 21.80
CA PHE A 85 -14.83 0.28 20.97
C PHE A 85 -15.30 0.92 19.65
N THR A 86 -15.86 2.12 19.70
CA THR A 86 -16.30 2.84 18.50
C THR A 86 -15.11 3.19 17.61
N TRP A 87 -14.02 3.65 18.21
CA TRP A 87 -12.78 3.96 17.50
C TRP A 87 -12.20 2.72 16.80
N PHE A 88 -12.09 1.61 17.54
CA PHE A 88 -11.63 0.33 16.98
C PHE A 88 -12.53 -0.16 15.84
N SER A 89 -13.86 -0.09 16.04
CA SER A 89 -14.81 -0.52 15.00
C SER A 89 -14.70 0.29 13.72
N MET A 90 -14.51 1.60 13.82
CA MET A 90 -14.30 2.46 12.64
C MET A 90 -13.01 2.12 11.90
N LEU A 91 -11.89 1.92 12.62
CA LEU A 91 -10.63 1.53 12.02
C LEU A 91 -10.71 0.15 11.39
N PHE A 92 -11.31 -0.81 12.09
CA PHE A 92 -11.47 -2.17 11.59
C PHE A 92 -12.33 -2.20 10.32
N THR A 93 -13.46 -1.51 10.33
CA THR A 93 -14.37 -1.46 9.17
C THR A 93 -13.72 -0.78 7.96
N CYS A 94 -12.97 0.29 8.19
CA CYS A 94 -12.34 1.04 7.12
C CYS A 94 -11.13 0.32 6.51
N GLY A 95 -10.28 -0.29 7.37
CA GLY A 95 -9.00 -0.86 6.96
C GLY A 95 -9.07 -2.32 6.52
N VAL A 96 -9.93 -3.10 7.14
CA VAL A 96 -9.90 -4.57 7.03
C VAL A 96 -11.03 -5.13 6.15
N ALA A 97 -12.19 -4.47 6.13
CA ALA A 97 -13.42 -5.08 5.60
C ALA A 97 -13.31 -5.53 4.13
N VAL A 98 -12.98 -4.64 3.20
CA VAL A 98 -12.94 -5.00 1.76
C VAL A 98 -11.61 -5.69 1.42
N GLY A 99 -10.49 -5.15 1.90
CA GLY A 99 -9.17 -5.67 1.59
C GLY A 99 -9.02 -7.12 2.04
N LEU A 100 -9.24 -7.39 3.31
CA LEU A 100 -9.01 -8.72 3.87
C LEU A 100 -10.00 -9.75 3.35
N TYR A 101 -11.29 -9.41 3.22
CA TYR A 101 -12.31 -10.35 2.73
C TYR A 101 -12.06 -10.78 1.29
N VAL A 102 -11.72 -9.85 0.42
CA VAL A 102 -11.50 -10.15 -1.00
C VAL A 102 -10.12 -10.76 -1.21
N PHE A 103 -9.07 -10.07 -0.75
CA PHE A 103 -7.69 -10.49 -1.01
C PHE A 103 -7.22 -11.63 -0.11
N GLY A 104 -7.78 -11.80 1.07
CA GLY A 104 -7.48 -12.93 1.95
C GLY A 104 -7.76 -14.29 1.31
N VAL A 105 -8.69 -14.34 0.35
CA VAL A 105 -8.97 -15.55 -0.44
C VAL A 105 -8.29 -15.52 -1.80
N GLN A 106 -8.32 -14.38 -2.48
CA GLN A 106 -7.78 -14.25 -3.83
C GLN A 106 -6.27 -14.38 -3.89
N GLU A 107 -5.53 -13.78 -2.96
CA GLU A 107 -4.07 -13.80 -2.98
C GLU A 107 -3.48 -15.20 -2.79
N PRO A 108 -3.87 -16.00 -1.78
CA PRO A 108 -3.38 -17.36 -1.69
C PRO A 108 -3.67 -18.20 -2.94
N LEU A 109 -4.85 -18.06 -3.54
CA LEU A 109 -5.19 -18.74 -4.77
C LEU A 109 -4.36 -18.26 -5.96
N TYR A 110 -4.09 -16.95 -6.02
CA TYR A 110 -3.26 -16.34 -7.04
C TYR A 110 -1.82 -16.87 -6.94
N PHE A 111 -1.20 -16.83 -5.77
CA PHE A 111 0.15 -17.34 -5.55
C PHE A 111 0.26 -18.85 -5.77
N TYR A 112 -0.76 -19.60 -5.38
CA TYR A 112 -0.81 -21.04 -5.66
C TYR A 112 -0.83 -21.37 -7.15
N ARG A 113 -1.47 -20.52 -7.98
CA ARG A 113 -1.58 -20.69 -9.43
C ARG A 113 -0.37 -20.16 -10.20
N ILE A 114 0.37 -19.22 -9.66
CA ILE A 114 1.54 -18.64 -10.32
C ILE A 114 2.65 -19.69 -10.40
N ARG A 115 3.35 -19.70 -11.53
CA ARG A 115 4.54 -20.56 -11.74
C ARG A 115 5.68 -20.04 -10.90
N SER A 116 6.54 -20.96 -10.47
CA SER A 116 7.72 -20.70 -9.63
C SER A 116 8.67 -19.65 -10.18
N ASP A 117 8.79 -19.60 -11.51
CA ASP A 117 9.64 -18.67 -12.25
C ASP A 117 9.23 -17.19 -12.11
N TYR A 118 7.96 -16.94 -11.77
CA TYR A 118 7.42 -15.56 -11.65
C TYR A 118 7.72 -14.91 -10.29
N LEU A 119 7.91 -15.71 -9.25
CA LEU A 119 8.12 -15.21 -7.88
C LEU A 119 9.60 -15.07 -7.51
N GLY A 120 10.51 -15.40 -8.41
CA GLY A 120 11.96 -15.36 -8.12
C GLY A 120 12.45 -16.40 -7.09
N PHE A 121 11.56 -17.26 -6.62
CA PHE A 121 11.91 -18.37 -5.74
C PHE A 121 12.21 -19.61 -6.58
N SER A 122 13.45 -19.85 -6.86
CA SER A 122 13.91 -21.05 -7.57
C SER A 122 13.61 -22.38 -6.84
N SER A 123 13.10 -22.29 -5.63
CA SER A 123 12.81 -23.43 -4.75
C SER A 123 11.34 -23.84 -4.69
N ILE A 124 10.44 -23.19 -5.47
CA ILE A 124 9.04 -23.64 -5.53
C ILE A 124 8.97 -24.93 -6.35
N PRO A 125 8.49 -26.02 -5.75
CA PRO A 125 8.46 -27.32 -6.40
C PRO A 125 7.61 -27.32 -7.68
N ASP A 126 8.05 -28.06 -8.69
CA ASP A 126 7.35 -28.17 -9.99
C ASP A 126 5.92 -28.69 -9.81
N LYS A 127 4.99 -28.14 -10.60
CA LYS A 127 3.56 -28.49 -10.61
C LYS A 127 3.26 -29.95 -10.97
N THR A 128 4.24 -30.64 -11.54
CA THR A 128 4.05 -32.00 -12.05
C THR A 128 4.08 -33.07 -10.96
N ASN A 129 4.47 -32.71 -9.73
CA ASN A 129 4.60 -33.66 -8.63
C ASN A 129 3.52 -33.39 -7.56
N VAL A 130 2.65 -34.35 -7.30
CA VAL A 130 1.53 -34.25 -6.35
C VAL A 130 2.02 -33.97 -4.91
N ASP A 131 3.19 -34.51 -4.54
CA ASP A 131 3.80 -34.29 -3.23
C ASP A 131 4.21 -32.83 -2.98
N ASN A 132 4.32 -32.04 -4.05
CA ASN A 132 4.69 -30.63 -3.99
C ASN A 132 3.49 -29.68 -3.81
N ASP A 133 2.24 -30.16 -3.95
CA ASP A 133 1.06 -29.33 -3.84
C ASP A 133 0.87 -28.77 -2.43
N ALA A 134 1.15 -29.55 -1.41
CA ALA A 134 1.09 -29.09 -0.01
C ALA A 134 2.12 -27.99 0.26
N GLN A 135 3.34 -28.13 -0.24
CA GLN A 135 4.39 -27.11 -0.09
C GLN A 135 4.04 -25.82 -0.85
N ARG A 136 3.47 -25.96 -2.06
CA ARG A 136 3.01 -24.81 -2.83
C ARG A 136 1.89 -24.07 -2.13
N ALA A 137 0.93 -24.79 -1.54
CA ALA A 137 -0.16 -24.21 -0.76
C ALA A 137 0.39 -23.45 0.46
N GLN A 138 1.34 -24.04 1.19
CA GLN A 138 1.99 -23.39 2.33
C GLN A 138 2.73 -22.11 1.91
N GLN A 139 3.48 -22.13 0.81
CA GLN A 139 4.18 -20.97 0.30
C GLN A 139 3.23 -19.88 -0.18
N ALA A 140 2.13 -20.24 -0.82
CA ALA A 140 1.11 -19.30 -1.24
C ALA A 140 0.45 -18.58 -0.04
N ILE A 141 0.15 -19.32 1.02
CA ILE A 141 -0.36 -18.75 2.27
C ILE A 141 0.70 -17.87 2.92
N PHE A 142 1.96 -18.32 2.98
CA PHE A 142 3.06 -17.54 3.53
C PHE A 142 3.22 -16.20 2.80
N MET A 143 3.17 -16.19 1.47
CA MET A 143 3.26 -14.97 0.66
C MET A 143 2.09 -14.02 0.95
N ALA A 144 0.87 -14.53 1.04
CA ALA A 144 -0.29 -13.71 1.37
C ALA A 144 -0.16 -13.09 2.78
N VAL A 145 0.26 -13.89 3.78
CA VAL A 145 0.50 -13.40 5.15
C VAL A 145 1.64 -12.38 5.19
N TYR A 146 2.70 -12.60 4.42
CA TYR A 146 3.81 -11.66 4.30
C TYR A 146 3.36 -10.32 3.70
N HIS A 147 2.55 -10.31 2.64
CA HIS A 147 1.99 -9.10 2.03
C HIS A 147 1.12 -8.30 3.01
N TRP A 148 0.32 -9.00 3.82
CA TRP A 148 -0.54 -8.37 4.83
C TRP A 148 0.13 -8.18 6.18
N GLY A 149 1.42 -8.51 6.28
CA GLY A 149 2.24 -8.30 7.46
C GLY A 149 2.60 -6.84 7.70
N ILE A 150 3.46 -6.61 8.68
CA ILE A 150 3.84 -5.27 9.15
C ILE A 150 4.29 -4.36 8.00
N HIS A 151 5.11 -4.88 7.06
CA HIS A 151 5.63 -4.10 5.94
C HIS A 151 4.55 -3.51 5.04
N GLY A 152 3.45 -4.24 4.82
CA GLY A 152 2.33 -3.74 4.01
C GLY A 152 1.63 -2.52 4.63
N TRP A 153 1.67 -2.38 5.95
CA TRP A 153 1.01 -1.30 6.68
C TRP A 153 1.91 -0.08 6.96
N VAL A 154 3.22 -0.26 6.90
CA VAL A 154 4.21 0.80 7.17
C VAL A 154 3.96 2.10 6.38
N PRO A 155 3.74 2.09 5.06
CA PRO A 155 3.50 3.31 4.30
C PRO A 155 2.22 4.03 4.74
N TYR A 156 1.18 3.27 5.08
CA TYR A 156 -0.10 3.84 5.55
C TYR A 156 0.06 4.52 6.90
N ILE A 157 0.78 3.88 7.83
CA ILE A 157 1.04 4.45 9.16
C ILE A 157 1.88 5.71 9.04
N LEU A 158 2.95 5.69 8.25
CA LEU A 158 3.82 6.85 8.05
C LEU A 158 3.05 8.02 7.45
N LEU A 159 2.25 7.77 6.41
CA LEU A 159 1.44 8.79 5.77
C LEU A 159 0.37 9.34 6.72
N ALA A 160 -0.29 8.48 7.48
CA ALA A 160 -1.29 8.88 8.47
C ALA A 160 -0.68 9.76 9.58
N LEU A 161 0.51 9.42 10.07
CA LEU A 161 1.25 10.23 11.04
C LEU A 161 1.63 11.59 10.46
N LEU A 162 2.14 11.62 9.23
CA LEU A 162 2.51 12.86 8.54
C LEU A 162 1.30 13.79 8.38
N ILE A 163 0.20 13.27 7.86
CA ILE A 163 -1.04 14.03 7.71
C ILE A 163 -1.57 14.47 9.08
N GLY A 164 -1.52 13.59 10.07
CA GLY A 164 -1.95 13.88 11.43
C GLY A 164 -1.17 15.05 12.04
N VAL A 165 0.16 15.02 12.00
CA VAL A 165 1.02 16.09 12.52
C VAL A 165 0.79 17.40 11.76
N VAL A 166 0.79 17.36 10.44
CA VAL A 166 0.65 18.55 9.60
C VAL A 166 -0.72 19.22 9.79
N SER A 167 -1.79 18.42 9.82
CA SER A 167 -3.15 18.95 9.86
C SER A 167 -3.60 19.29 11.28
N PHE A 168 -3.34 18.43 12.25
CA PHE A 168 -3.85 18.61 13.61
C PHE A 168 -2.88 19.36 14.51
N ARG A 169 -1.58 19.13 14.39
CA ARG A 169 -0.58 19.80 15.25
C ARG A 169 -0.14 21.15 14.69
N TRP A 170 0.04 21.26 13.38
CA TRP A 170 0.44 22.51 12.72
C TRP A 170 -0.73 23.31 12.15
N GLY A 171 -1.95 22.79 12.23
CA GLY A 171 -3.16 23.49 11.80
C GLY A 171 -3.24 23.74 10.29
N MET A 172 -2.48 22.99 9.49
CA MET A 172 -2.55 23.11 8.04
C MET A 172 -3.81 22.46 7.48
N PRO A 173 -4.38 23.00 6.38
CA PRO A 173 -5.54 22.40 5.76
C PRO A 173 -5.22 21.02 5.19
N MET A 174 -6.14 20.07 5.35
CA MET A 174 -6.05 18.70 4.78
C MET A 174 -6.19 18.66 3.25
N THR A 175 -6.02 19.77 2.57
CA THR A 175 -6.18 19.88 1.12
C THR A 175 -4.88 20.34 0.49
N ILE A 176 -4.47 19.65 -0.58
CA ILE A 176 -3.40 20.12 -1.46
C ILE A 176 -3.98 21.30 -2.26
N ARG A 177 -3.38 22.48 -2.07
CA ARG A 177 -3.73 23.70 -2.82
C ARG A 177 -2.68 23.98 -3.88
#